data_20acd7d3b7ff65f500e80582e753c395
#
_entry.id   20acd7d3b7ff65f500e80582e753c395
#
_cell.length_a   1.000
_cell.length_b   1.000
_cell.length_c   1.000
_cell.angle_alpha   90.00
_cell.angle_beta   90.00
_cell.angle_gamma   90.00
#
_symmetry.space_group_name_H-M   'P 1'
#
loop_
_entity.id
_entity.type
_entity.pdbx_description
1 polymer ?
#
loop_
_entity_poly.entity_id
_entity_poly.type
_entity_poly.pdbx_seq_one_letter_code
_entity_poly.pdbx_strand_id
1 'polypeptide(L)' 'MQNNTAAKINFNKKFYKLPSIKDAIKDFQNICKGSVKESGGYFCVTLTPKNKSLQGNIGHEFSNYVLALMKNEV' A
#
# COMPACT_ATOMS: atom_id res chain seq x y z
N MET A 1 -12.45 -18.71 -9.77
CA MET A 1 -12.04 -18.28 -9.61
C MET A 1 -11.65 -17.34 -9.06
N GLN A 2 -11.30 -16.85 -8.69
CA GLN A 2 -10.85 -16.07 -8.21
C GLN A 2 -10.80 -15.33 -7.67
N ASN A 3 -10.64 -15.07 -7.48
CA ASN A 3 -10.80 -14.41 -6.90
C ASN A 3 -10.33 -13.41 -6.07
N ASN A 4 -9.19 -13.38 -5.76
CA ASN A 4 -8.69 -12.29 -4.91
C ASN A 4 -8.09 -11.22 -5.79
N THR A 5 -8.76 -10.12 -5.85
CA THR A 5 -8.30 -9.02 -6.67
C THR A 5 -7.29 -8.21 -5.86
N ALA A 6 -6.04 -8.23 -6.25
CA ALA A 6 -5.01 -7.43 -5.61
C ALA A 6 -5.19 -5.97 -6.00
N ALA A 7 -5.00 -5.08 -5.04
CA ALA A 7 -4.99 -3.65 -5.32
C ALA A 7 -3.56 -3.23 -5.67
N LYS A 8 -3.40 -2.50 -6.76
CA LYS A 8 -2.09 -2.03 -7.19
C LYS A 8 -2.07 -0.52 -7.14
N ILE A 9 -1.06 0.03 -6.48
CA ILE A 9 -0.94 1.46 -6.27
C ILE A 9 0.46 1.89 -6.67
N ASN A 10 0.55 2.95 -7.47
CA ASN A 10 1.84 3.52 -7.85
C ASN A 10 2.05 4.82 -7.08
N PHE A 11 3.11 4.87 -6.29
CA PHE A 11 3.48 6.07 -5.55
C PHE A 11 4.64 6.74 -6.24
N ASN A 12 4.48 8.02 -6.56
CA ASN A 12 5.54 8.80 -7.21
C ASN A 12 6.67 9.04 -6.23
N LYS A 13 7.89 8.68 -6.61
CA LYS A 13 9.05 8.81 -5.73
C LYS A 13 9.33 10.25 -5.31
N LYS A 14 8.88 11.21 -6.09
CA LYS A 14 9.07 12.62 -5.74
C LYS A 14 8.26 13.02 -4.52
N PHE A 15 7.11 12.36 -4.29
CA PHE A 15 6.17 12.76 -3.25
C PHE A 15 6.04 11.77 -2.11
N TYR A 16 6.55 10.55 -2.28
CA TYR A 16 6.38 9.49 -1.29
C TYR A 16 7.73 8.88 -0.95
N LYS A 17 7.89 8.50 0.30
CA LYS A 17 9.14 7.91 0.78
C LYS A 17 8.98 6.42 1.03
N LEU A 18 9.97 5.65 0.60
CA LEU A 18 9.92 4.20 0.73
C LEU A 18 9.79 3.74 2.19
N PRO A 19 10.49 4.33 3.16
CA PRO A 19 10.31 3.87 4.55
C PRO A 19 8.88 3.99 5.04
N SER A 20 8.17 5.06 4.66
CA SER A 20 6.77 5.21 5.05
C SER A 20 5.90 4.15 4.41
N ILE A 21 6.15 3.83 3.13
CA ILE A 21 5.42 2.78 2.43
C ILE A 21 5.66 1.43 3.10
N LYS A 22 6.91 1.13 3.43
CA LYS A 22 7.23 -0.15 4.08
C LYS A 22 6.61 -0.26 5.47
N ASP A 23 6.58 0.83 6.22
CA ASP A 23 5.91 0.84 7.51
C ASP A 23 4.43 0.60 7.37
N ALA A 24 3.80 1.19 6.36
CA ALA A 24 2.39 0.97 6.10
C ALA A 24 2.10 -0.48 5.75
N ILE A 25 2.95 -1.09 4.92
CA ILE A 25 2.79 -2.50 4.58
C ILE A 25 2.85 -3.37 5.84
N LYS A 26 3.79 -3.07 6.73
CA LYS A 26 3.92 -3.79 7.97
C LYS A 26 2.69 -3.62 8.85
N ASP A 27 2.17 -2.40 8.94
CA ASP A 27 1.02 -2.13 9.79
C ASP A 27 -0.25 -2.76 9.23
N PHE A 28 -0.32 -2.97 7.92
CA PHE A 28 -1.48 -3.58 7.28
C PHE A 28 -1.38 -5.10 7.19
N GLN A 29 -0.30 -5.69 7.70
CA GLN A 29 -0.06 -7.12 7.50
C GLN A 29 -1.14 -8.04 8.05
N ASN A 30 -1.93 -7.56 9.00
CA ASN A 30 -3.01 -8.37 9.57
C ASN A 30 -4.21 -8.47 8.65
N ILE A 31 -4.38 -7.52 7.75
CA ILE A 31 -5.56 -7.49 6.89
C ILE A 31 -5.23 -7.71 5.42
N CYS A 32 -3.97 -7.53 5.02
CA CYS A 32 -3.59 -7.79 3.64
C CYS A 32 -2.11 -8.14 3.55
N LYS A 33 -1.77 -8.80 2.46
CA LYS A 33 -0.38 -9.11 2.14
C LYS A 33 0.10 -8.05 1.16
N GLY A 34 1.17 -7.36 1.51
CA GLY A 34 1.68 -6.28 0.69
C GLY A 34 3.10 -6.50 0.23
N SER A 35 3.40 -5.95 -0.92
CA SER A 35 4.76 -5.96 -1.45
C SER A 35 4.99 -4.67 -2.20
N VAL A 36 6.25 -4.28 -2.33
CA VAL A 36 6.60 -3.05 -3.03
C VAL A 36 7.78 -3.32 -3.97
N LYS A 37 7.69 -2.77 -5.17
CA LYS A 37 8.76 -2.81 -6.15
C LYS A 37 9.03 -1.41 -6.66
N GLU A 38 10.27 -1.14 -7.00
CA GLU A 38 10.62 0.11 -7.65
C GLU A 38 10.59 -0.07 -9.15
N SER A 39 9.98 0.88 -9.84
CA SER A 39 9.90 0.85 -11.29
C SER A 39 9.97 2.29 -11.79
N GLY A 40 11.12 2.64 -12.39
CA GLY A 40 11.31 4.00 -12.88
C GLY A 40 11.16 5.00 -11.77
N GLY A 41 10.26 5.94 -11.92
CA GLY A 41 10.03 6.98 -10.93
C GLY A 41 8.95 6.65 -9.89
N TYR A 42 8.58 5.36 -9.78
CA TYR A 42 7.47 4.97 -8.93
C TYR A 42 7.83 3.82 -7.99
N PHE A 43 7.16 3.80 -6.85
CA PHE A 43 7.10 2.63 -5.99
C PHE A 43 5.76 1.96 -6.28
N CYS A 44 5.80 0.72 -6.79
CA CYS A 44 4.60 -0.02 -7.13
C CYS A 44 4.26 -0.97 -6.01
N VAL A 45 3.13 -0.74 -5.35
CA VAL A 45 2.68 -1.54 -4.23
C VAL A 45 1.55 -2.44 -4.67
N THR A 46 1.62 -3.70 -4.27
CA THR A 46 0.55 -4.66 -4.50
C THR A 46 0.04 -5.12 -3.15
N LEU A 47 -1.27 -4.97 -2.94
CA LEU A 47 -1.93 -5.38 -1.70
C LEU A 47 -2.95 -6.46 -2.02
N THR A 48 -2.80 -7.62 -1.37
CA THR A 48 -3.74 -8.71 -1.53
C THR A 48 -4.52 -8.88 -0.23
N PRO A 49 -5.81 -8.51 -0.21
CA PRO A 49 -6.60 -8.64 1.00
C PRO A 49 -6.69 -10.09 1.44
N LYS A 50 -6.60 -10.32 2.74
CA LYS A 50 -6.74 -11.66 3.30
C LYS A 50 -8.19 -12.08 3.45
N ASN A 51 -9.10 -11.11 3.35
CA ASN A 51 -10.52 -11.32 3.52
C ASN A 51 -11.24 -10.57 2.41
N LYS A 52 -12.20 -11.23 1.76
CA LYS A 52 -12.93 -10.63 0.66
C LYS A 52 -13.63 -9.34 1.03
N SER A 53 -14.08 -9.23 2.27
CA SER A 53 -14.80 -8.02 2.70
C SER A 53 -13.91 -6.78 2.71
N LEU A 54 -12.60 -6.95 2.61
CA LEU A 54 -11.66 -5.83 2.65
C LEU A 54 -11.27 -5.31 1.28
N GLN A 55 -11.81 -5.89 0.21
CA GLN A 55 -11.34 -5.56 -1.14
C GLN A 55 -11.69 -4.15 -1.60
N GLY A 56 -12.83 -3.63 -1.20
CA GLY A 56 -13.37 -2.44 -1.83
C GLY A 56 -12.49 -1.20 -1.73
N ASN A 57 -12.01 -0.87 -0.55
CA ASN A 57 -11.31 0.38 -0.32
C ASN A 57 -9.89 0.24 0.18
N ILE A 58 -9.33 -0.96 0.12
CA ILE A 58 -8.03 -1.19 0.75
C ILE A 58 -6.93 -0.31 0.16
N GLY A 59 -6.93 -0.11 -1.15
CA GLY A 59 -5.92 0.72 -1.78
C GLY A 59 -6.02 2.17 -1.36
N HIS A 60 -7.25 2.67 -1.29
CA HIS A 60 -7.49 4.05 -0.88
C HIS A 60 -7.09 4.27 0.59
N GLU A 61 -7.48 3.34 1.45
CA GLU A 61 -7.13 3.43 2.87
C GLU A 61 -5.63 3.33 3.07
N PHE A 62 -4.98 2.46 2.33
CA PHE A 62 -3.54 2.32 2.41
C PHE A 62 -2.83 3.61 2.01
N SER A 63 -3.27 4.23 0.92
CA SER A 63 -2.67 5.48 0.44
C SER A 63 -2.81 6.59 1.48
N ASN A 64 -3.99 6.69 2.09
CA ASN A 64 -4.22 7.68 3.15
C ASN A 64 -3.33 7.41 4.36
N TYR A 65 -3.13 6.14 4.68
CA TYR A 65 -2.29 5.77 5.81
C TYR A 65 -0.83 6.16 5.56
N VAL A 66 -0.34 5.91 4.33
CA VAL A 66 1.02 6.31 3.98
C VAL A 66 1.20 7.81 4.13
N LEU A 67 0.23 8.59 3.66
CA LEU A 67 0.28 10.05 3.81
C LEU A 67 0.32 10.46 5.28
N ALA A 68 -0.48 9.80 6.11
CA ALA A 68 -0.50 10.11 7.54
C ALA A 68 0.85 9.83 8.20
N LEU A 69 1.48 8.71 7.82
CA LEU A 69 2.80 8.38 8.34
C LEU A 69 3.83 9.44 7.94
N MET A 70 3.75 9.89 6.69
CA MET A 70 4.71 10.89 6.20
C MET A 70 4.54 12.21 6.94
N LYS A 71 3.31 12.59 7.25
CA LYS A 71 3.05 13.83 7.99
C LYS A 71 3.61 13.77 9.41
N ASN A 72 3.64 12.59 9.99
CA ASN A 72 4.11 12.43 11.37
C ASN A 72 5.62 12.36 11.48
N GLU A 73 6.32 12.33 10.37
CA GLU A 73 7.77 12.25 10.36
C GLU A 73 8.48 13.60 10.42
N VAL A 74 7.76 14.64 10.51
CA VAL A 74 8.33 15.99 10.48
C VAL A 74 9.11 16.31 11.75
#